data_ec76a8f75bb3a470f539d8c2eeaa9f73
#
_entry.id   ec76a8f75bb3a470f539d8c2eeaa9f73
#
_cell.length_a   1.000
_cell.length_b   1.000
_cell.length_c   1.000
_cell.angle_alpha   90.00
_cell.angle_beta   90.00
_cell.angle_gamma   90.00
#
_symmetry.space_group_name_H-M   'P 1'
#
loop_
_entity.id
_entity.type
_entity.pdbx_description
1 polymer ?
#
loop_
_entity_poly.entity_id
_entity_poly.type
_entity_poly.pdbx_seq_one_letter_code
_entity_poly.pdbx_strand_id
1 'polypeptide(L)'
;VTAIAKARKIKANTPIYAKAQENIQVWCQMILELAQAQAQQRKYENAIATAQLITKKEPLYSQAQTIIQKWQIEAKQYVSNKTLLDAATALIIPEQASTYNRAIAVAKKIQRGQPGFEIAQTSINQWSEKILELAKIRANQGDFQTAIATAALVPTGAITYEDAQDAMQKWQLQKN
;
A
#
# COMPACT_ATOMS: atom_id res chain seq x y z
N VAL A 1 -12.37 10.50 25.61
CA VAL A 1 -13.61 11.28 25.42
C VAL A 1 -14.23 11.67 26.74
N THR A 2 -14.48 10.74 27.67
CA THR A 2 -15.09 11.03 28.98
C THR A 2 -14.26 12.02 29.82
N ALA A 3 -12.92 11.89 29.82
CA ALA A 3 -12.01 12.78 30.54
C ALA A 3 -12.08 14.22 29.98
N ILE A 4 -12.05 14.39 28.66
CA ILE A 4 -12.20 15.68 27.98
C ILE A 4 -13.55 16.32 28.37
N ALA A 5 -14.64 15.56 28.32
CA ALA A 5 -15.96 16.04 28.67
C ALA A 5 -16.06 16.49 30.14
N LYS A 6 -15.37 15.83 31.07
CA LYS A 6 -15.29 16.23 32.47
C LYS A 6 -14.44 17.49 32.65
N ALA A 7 -13.25 17.54 32.05
CA ALA A 7 -12.33 18.66 32.15
C ALA A 7 -12.95 19.95 31.59
N ARG A 8 -13.77 19.86 30.53
CA ARG A 8 -14.46 20.99 29.91
C ARG A 8 -15.49 21.64 30.84
N LYS A 9 -16.00 20.94 31.88
CA LYS A 9 -16.93 21.48 32.87
C LYS A 9 -16.24 22.38 33.89
N ILE A 10 -14.90 22.40 33.94
CA ILE A 10 -14.15 23.25 34.85
C ILE A 10 -14.26 24.69 34.42
N LYS A 11 -14.71 25.58 35.34
CA LYS A 11 -14.93 26.98 35.07
C LYS A 11 -13.62 27.76 34.96
N ALA A 12 -13.58 28.77 34.10
CA ALA A 12 -12.39 29.58 33.83
C ALA A 12 -11.82 30.32 35.06
N ASN A 13 -12.65 30.57 36.05
CA ASN A 13 -12.26 31.26 37.28
C ASN A 13 -11.74 30.33 38.38
N THR A 14 -11.54 29.06 38.08
CA THR A 14 -10.98 28.09 39.04
C THR A 14 -9.46 27.95 38.88
N PRO A 15 -8.71 27.74 40.00
CA PRO A 15 -7.24 27.57 39.92
C PRO A 15 -6.75 26.43 39.01
N ILE A 16 -7.60 25.41 38.82
CA ILE A 16 -7.26 24.22 38.03
C ILE A 16 -7.62 24.35 36.54
N TYR A 17 -8.21 25.47 36.09
CA TYR A 17 -8.70 25.66 34.73
C TYR A 17 -7.56 25.55 33.71
N ALA A 18 -6.44 26.24 33.93
CA ALA A 18 -5.30 26.19 33.04
C ALA A 18 -4.80 24.74 32.84
N LYS A 19 -4.67 24.00 33.96
CA LYS A 19 -4.26 22.60 33.91
C LYS A 19 -5.24 21.69 33.19
N ALA A 20 -6.54 21.98 33.33
CA ALA A 20 -7.59 21.27 32.61
C ALA A 20 -7.50 21.49 31.09
N GLN A 21 -7.20 22.72 30.65
CA GLN A 21 -6.99 23.03 29.21
C GLN A 21 -5.74 22.35 28.64
N GLU A 22 -4.62 22.37 29.36
CA GLU A 22 -3.42 21.62 28.99
C GLU A 22 -3.72 20.13 28.82
N ASN A 23 -4.41 19.53 29.77
CA ASN A 23 -4.77 18.12 29.70
C ASN A 23 -5.70 17.82 28.49
N ILE A 24 -6.67 18.68 28.19
CA ILE A 24 -7.53 18.53 27.00
C ILE A 24 -6.67 18.51 25.74
N GLN A 25 -5.69 19.43 25.62
CA GLN A 25 -4.79 19.48 24.48
C GLN A 25 -3.97 18.19 24.35
N VAL A 26 -3.38 17.71 25.45
CA VAL A 26 -2.62 16.44 25.48
C VAL A 26 -3.49 15.26 25.05
N TRP A 27 -4.71 15.15 25.59
CA TRP A 27 -5.61 14.05 25.21
C TRP A 27 -6.07 14.12 23.76
N CYS A 28 -6.29 15.30 23.21
CA CYS A 28 -6.58 15.47 21.79
C CYS A 28 -5.38 15.02 20.93
N GLN A 29 -4.16 15.36 21.35
CA GLN A 29 -2.95 14.91 20.67
C GLN A 29 -2.84 13.38 20.68
N MET A 30 -3.05 12.74 21.82
CA MET A 30 -3.05 11.27 21.94
C MET A 30 -4.12 10.60 21.04
N ILE A 31 -5.31 11.23 20.91
CA ILE A 31 -6.36 10.75 20.00
C ILE A 31 -5.88 10.82 18.55
N LEU A 32 -5.22 11.90 18.12
CA LEU A 32 -4.68 12.03 16.78
C LEU A 32 -3.56 11.03 16.51
N GLU A 33 -2.67 10.81 17.47
CA GLU A 33 -1.60 9.81 17.36
C GLU A 33 -2.16 8.39 17.20
N LEU A 34 -3.16 8.03 18.02
CA LEU A 34 -3.85 6.74 17.88
C LEU A 34 -4.51 6.61 16.51
N ALA A 35 -5.22 7.65 16.05
CA ALA A 35 -5.83 7.65 14.75
C ALA A 35 -4.78 7.52 13.63
N GLN A 36 -3.65 8.22 13.73
CA GLN A 36 -2.54 8.12 12.79
C GLN A 36 -1.97 6.70 12.73
N ALA A 37 -1.77 6.04 13.88
CA ALA A 37 -1.30 4.67 13.94
C ALA A 37 -2.27 3.68 13.26
N GLN A 38 -3.59 3.91 13.39
CA GLN A 38 -4.61 3.13 12.70
C GLN A 38 -4.57 3.35 11.18
N ALA A 39 -4.38 4.60 10.73
CA ALA A 39 -4.27 4.92 9.31
C ALA A 39 -3.01 4.29 8.68
N GLN A 40 -1.87 4.27 9.39
CA GLN A 40 -0.65 3.58 8.95
C GLN A 40 -0.88 2.08 8.76
N GLN A 41 -1.76 1.47 9.56
CA GLN A 41 -2.21 0.09 9.39
C GLN A 41 -3.29 -0.08 8.32
N ARG A 42 -3.61 0.99 7.55
CA ARG A 42 -4.68 1.03 6.53
C ARG A 42 -6.09 0.81 7.08
N LYS A 43 -6.27 0.95 8.40
CA LYS A 43 -7.57 0.89 9.09
C LYS A 43 -8.22 2.28 9.06
N TYR A 44 -8.47 2.79 7.84
CA TYR A 44 -8.89 4.18 7.62
C TYR A 44 -10.23 4.50 8.29
N GLU A 45 -11.20 3.58 8.28
CA GLU A 45 -12.49 3.77 8.94
C GLU A 45 -12.31 3.99 10.45
N ASN A 46 -11.48 3.15 11.09
CA ASN A 46 -11.16 3.29 12.52
C ASN A 46 -10.40 4.59 12.80
N ALA A 47 -9.44 4.95 11.97
CA ALA A 47 -8.67 6.18 12.09
C ALA A 47 -9.59 7.42 12.02
N ILE A 48 -10.49 7.45 11.05
CA ILE A 48 -11.48 8.53 10.89
C ILE A 48 -12.41 8.59 12.11
N ALA A 49 -12.97 7.45 12.54
CA ALA A 49 -13.84 7.39 13.70
C ALA A 49 -13.13 7.86 14.99
N THR A 50 -11.84 7.48 15.16
CA THR A 50 -11.02 7.92 16.28
C THR A 50 -10.78 9.44 16.25
N ALA A 51 -10.40 10.01 15.10
CA ALA A 51 -10.16 11.43 14.96
C ALA A 51 -11.45 12.27 15.13
N GLN A 52 -12.61 11.74 14.76
CA GLN A 52 -13.93 12.38 14.96
C GLN A 52 -14.31 12.54 16.42
N LEU A 53 -13.63 11.88 17.36
CA LEU A 53 -13.80 12.12 18.80
C LEU A 53 -13.38 13.53 19.22
N ILE A 54 -12.57 14.22 18.41
CA ILE A 54 -12.20 15.63 18.60
C ILE A 54 -13.29 16.49 17.99
N THR A 55 -14.08 17.12 18.84
CA THR A 55 -15.23 17.94 18.42
C THR A 55 -14.84 19.41 18.22
N LYS A 56 -15.74 20.22 17.63
CA LYS A 56 -15.53 21.66 17.36
C LYS A 56 -15.07 22.48 18.56
N LYS A 57 -15.23 21.95 19.76
CA LYS A 57 -14.88 22.66 21.01
C LYS A 57 -13.44 22.42 21.45
N GLU A 58 -12.72 21.48 20.80
CA GLU A 58 -11.34 21.16 21.13
C GLU A 58 -10.34 21.94 20.27
N PRO A 59 -9.15 22.24 20.82
CA PRO A 59 -8.14 23.06 20.14
C PRO A 59 -7.62 22.42 18.85
N LEU A 60 -7.60 21.10 18.73
CA LEU A 60 -7.08 20.38 17.56
C LEU A 60 -8.16 20.00 16.53
N TYR A 61 -9.38 20.54 16.65
CA TYR A 61 -10.49 20.20 15.75
C TYR A 61 -10.17 20.45 14.27
N SER A 62 -9.62 21.62 13.94
CA SER A 62 -9.29 21.96 12.55
C SER A 62 -8.27 20.98 11.97
N GLN A 63 -7.23 20.64 12.74
CA GLN A 63 -6.22 19.66 12.35
C GLN A 63 -6.86 18.27 12.15
N ALA A 64 -7.73 17.84 13.06
CA ALA A 64 -8.45 16.58 12.95
C ALA A 64 -9.29 16.52 11.66
N GLN A 65 -10.00 17.61 11.31
CA GLN A 65 -10.81 17.65 10.09
C GLN A 65 -9.95 17.55 8.82
N THR A 66 -8.80 18.24 8.77
CA THR A 66 -7.86 18.16 7.65
C THR A 66 -7.35 16.73 7.44
N ILE A 67 -6.97 16.07 8.54
CA ILE A 67 -6.46 14.70 8.51
C ILE A 67 -7.59 13.71 8.10
N ILE A 68 -8.81 13.89 8.61
CA ILE A 68 -9.97 13.07 8.24
C ILE A 68 -10.24 13.15 6.73
N GLN A 69 -10.25 14.35 6.15
CA GLN A 69 -10.42 14.52 4.70
C GLN A 69 -9.35 13.78 3.89
N LYS A 70 -8.09 13.90 4.32
CA LYS A 70 -6.98 13.16 3.71
C LYS A 70 -7.23 11.65 3.75
N TRP A 71 -7.56 11.10 4.91
CA TRP A 71 -7.80 9.65 5.06
C TRP A 71 -9.03 9.16 4.30
N GLN A 72 -10.06 9.98 4.14
CA GLN A 72 -11.21 9.64 3.28
C GLN A 72 -10.80 9.45 1.82
N ILE A 73 -9.89 10.29 1.31
CA ILE A 73 -9.34 10.17 -0.04
C ILE A 73 -8.47 8.90 -0.14
N GLU A 74 -7.55 8.71 0.82
CA GLU A 74 -6.66 7.56 0.86
C GLU A 74 -7.43 6.23 0.98
N ALA A 75 -8.51 6.19 1.76
CA ALA A 75 -9.37 5.02 1.89
C ALA A 75 -10.00 4.63 0.56
N LYS A 76 -10.57 5.60 -0.17
CA LYS A 76 -11.15 5.38 -1.51
C LYS A 76 -10.09 4.89 -2.49
N GLN A 77 -8.92 5.51 -2.47
CA GLN A 77 -7.80 5.13 -3.32
C GLN A 77 -7.31 3.70 -3.01
N TYR A 78 -7.23 3.35 -1.71
CA TYR A 78 -6.84 2.02 -1.28
C TYR A 78 -7.80 0.93 -1.76
N VAL A 79 -9.12 1.17 -1.65
CA VAL A 79 -10.15 0.24 -2.15
C VAL A 79 -10.04 0.10 -3.68
N SER A 80 -9.88 1.20 -4.41
CA SER A 80 -9.70 1.18 -5.86
C SER A 80 -8.45 0.40 -6.27
N ASN A 81 -7.31 0.66 -5.63
CA ASN A 81 -6.05 -0.03 -5.91
C ASN A 81 -6.10 -1.52 -5.55
N LYS A 82 -6.81 -1.87 -4.44
CA LYS A 82 -7.04 -3.27 -4.09
C LYS A 82 -7.86 -3.98 -5.17
N THR A 83 -8.96 -3.38 -5.62
CA THR A 83 -9.80 -3.94 -6.71
C THR A 83 -8.98 -4.12 -7.99
N LEU A 84 -8.11 -3.16 -8.32
CA LEU A 84 -7.22 -3.25 -9.48
C LEU A 84 -6.23 -4.41 -9.35
N LEU A 85 -5.68 -4.63 -8.16
CA LEU A 85 -4.74 -5.74 -7.91
C LEU A 85 -5.46 -7.10 -7.92
N ASP A 86 -6.66 -7.18 -7.35
CA ASP A 86 -7.50 -8.38 -7.40
C ASP A 86 -7.84 -8.74 -8.86
N ALA A 87 -8.19 -7.74 -9.68
CA ALA A 87 -8.44 -7.92 -11.11
C ALA A 87 -7.16 -8.35 -11.86
N ALA A 88 -6.00 -7.80 -11.52
CA ALA A 88 -4.72 -8.22 -12.08
C ALA A 88 -4.44 -9.70 -11.76
N THR A 89 -4.65 -10.10 -10.52
CA THR A 89 -4.47 -11.48 -10.07
C THR A 89 -5.40 -12.45 -10.82
N ALA A 90 -6.63 -12.04 -11.07
CA ALA A 90 -7.62 -12.84 -11.81
C ALA A 90 -7.26 -13.08 -13.29
N LEU A 91 -6.33 -12.31 -13.87
CA LEU A 91 -5.83 -12.53 -15.23
C LEU A 91 -4.88 -13.73 -15.33
N ILE A 92 -4.34 -14.20 -14.21
CA ILE A 92 -3.26 -15.19 -14.18
C ILE A 92 -3.83 -16.58 -14.44
N ILE A 93 -3.27 -17.22 -15.47
CA ILE A 93 -3.43 -18.64 -15.75
C ILE A 93 -2.08 -19.29 -15.45
N PRO A 94 -2.00 -20.24 -14.52
CA PRO A 94 -0.76 -20.95 -14.21
C PRO A 94 -0.05 -21.45 -15.47
N GLU A 95 1.30 -21.43 -15.47
CA GLU A 95 2.15 -21.89 -16.58
C GLU A 95 2.12 -21.03 -17.86
N GLN A 96 1.26 -20.00 -17.91
CA GLN A 96 1.20 -19.05 -19.02
C GLN A 96 1.88 -17.73 -18.68
N ALA A 97 3.18 -17.60 -18.99
CA ALA A 97 3.99 -16.40 -18.68
C ALA A 97 3.38 -15.07 -19.18
N SER A 98 2.70 -15.07 -20.32
CA SER A 98 2.03 -13.90 -20.88
C SER A 98 0.91 -13.37 -19.99
N THR A 99 0.25 -14.24 -19.20
CA THR A 99 -0.81 -13.81 -18.28
C THR A 99 -0.24 -13.11 -17.04
N TYR A 100 0.89 -13.58 -16.52
CA TYR A 100 1.65 -12.89 -15.47
C TYR A 100 2.12 -11.51 -15.95
N ASN A 101 2.64 -11.40 -17.18
CA ASN A 101 3.05 -10.12 -17.74
C ASN A 101 1.86 -9.14 -17.87
N ARG A 102 0.67 -9.60 -18.26
CA ARG A 102 -0.55 -8.79 -18.28
C ARG A 102 -0.96 -8.35 -16.88
N ALA A 103 -0.89 -9.24 -15.90
CA ALA A 103 -1.17 -8.92 -14.50
C ALA A 103 -0.21 -7.83 -13.97
N ILE A 104 1.08 -7.95 -14.29
CA ILE A 104 2.10 -6.96 -13.96
C ILE A 104 1.76 -5.60 -14.59
N ALA A 105 1.37 -5.57 -15.87
CA ALA A 105 0.99 -4.34 -16.55
C ALA A 105 -0.20 -3.62 -15.88
N VAL A 106 -1.15 -4.38 -15.33
CA VAL A 106 -2.27 -3.84 -14.56
C VAL A 106 -1.79 -3.33 -13.20
N ALA A 107 -1.01 -4.11 -12.45
CA ALA A 107 -0.50 -3.74 -11.13
C ALA A 107 0.40 -2.49 -11.16
N LYS A 108 1.17 -2.29 -12.23
CA LYS A 108 2.01 -1.09 -12.45
C LYS A 108 1.22 0.22 -12.54
N LYS A 109 -0.10 0.18 -12.71
CA LYS A 109 -0.95 1.38 -12.64
C LYS A 109 -1.04 1.96 -11.23
N ILE A 110 -0.73 1.17 -10.20
CA ILE A 110 -0.65 1.64 -8.82
C ILE A 110 0.71 2.30 -8.63
N GLN A 111 0.71 3.63 -8.54
CA GLN A 111 1.94 4.42 -8.51
C GLN A 111 2.54 4.53 -7.11
N ARG A 112 3.84 4.81 -7.07
CA ARG A 112 4.56 5.09 -5.82
C ARG A 112 3.88 6.21 -5.04
N GLY A 113 3.74 6.02 -3.72
CA GLY A 113 3.06 6.96 -2.83
C GLY A 113 1.55 6.76 -2.72
N GLN A 114 0.95 5.93 -3.58
CA GLN A 114 -0.45 5.56 -3.44
C GLN A 114 -0.64 4.44 -2.40
N PRO A 115 -1.76 4.44 -1.67
CA PRO A 115 -2.11 3.34 -0.78
C PRO A 115 -2.17 2.00 -1.54
N GLY A 116 -1.46 0.98 -1.03
CA GLY A 116 -1.39 -0.33 -1.68
C GLY A 116 -0.21 -0.54 -2.64
N PHE A 117 0.60 0.49 -2.92
CA PHE A 117 1.77 0.38 -3.80
C PHE A 117 2.73 -0.74 -3.39
N GLU A 118 3.06 -0.87 -2.10
CA GLU A 118 3.97 -1.92 -1.62
C GLU A 118 3.43 -3.34 -1.86
N ILE A 119 2.11 -3.51 -1.76
CA ILE A 119 1.46 -4.79 -2.05
C ILE A 119 1.55 -5.08 -3.55
N ALA A 120 1.28 -4.08 -4.38
CA ALA A 120 1.38 -4.22 -5.84
C ALA A 120 2.82 -4.54 -6.27
N GLN A 121 3.82 -3.88 -5.67
CA GLN A 121 5.23 -4.14 -5.96
C GLN A 121 5.65 -5.55 -5.55
N THR A 122 5.20 -6.03 -4.39
CA THR A 122 5.42 -7.42 -3.96
C THR A 122 4.82 -8.41 -4.95
N SER A 123 3.60 -8.18 -5.41
CA SER A 123 2.95 -9.04 -6.42
C SER A 123 3.69 -9.01 -7.76
N ILE A 124 4.13 -7.82 -8.22
CA ILE A 124 4.94 -7.68 -9.44
C ILE A 124 6.22 -8.52 -9.35
N ASN A 125 6.92 -8.47 -8.22
CA ASN A 125 8.14 -9.24 -8.02
C ASN A 125 7.86 -10.75 -8.06
N GLN A 126 6.85 -11.22 -7.32
CA GLN A 126 6.45 -12.64 -7.31
C GLN A 126 6.04 -13.14 -8.70
N TRP A 127 5.29 -12.35 -9.46
CA TRP A 127 4.90 -12.71 -10.82
C TRP A 127 6.08 -12.70 -11.79
N SER A 128 7.04 -11.80 -11.60
CA SER A 128 8.27 -11.76 -12.38
C SER A 128 9.16 -12.98 -12.11
N GLU A 129 9.24 -13.44 -10.86
CA GLU A 129 9.90 -14.69 -10.49
C GLU A 129 9.26 -15.88 -11.20
N LYS A 130 7.91 -15.94 -11.26
CA LYS A 130 7.19 -17.00 -11.97
C LYS A 130 7.46 -16.98 -13.47
N ILE A 131 7.53 -15.81 -14.09
CA ILE A 131 7.90 -15.69 -15.51
C ILE A 131 9.31 -16.28 -15.74
N LEU A 132 10.29 -15.91 -14.92
CA LEU A 132 11.66 -16.42 -15.05
C LEU A 132 11.76 -17.93 -14.78
N GLU A 133 11.01 -18.45 -13.79
CA GLU A 133 10.89 -19.89 -13.53
C GLU A 133 10.40 -20.65 -14.77
N LEU A 134 9.31 -20.18 -15.38
CA LEU A 134 8.75 -20.76 -16.61
C LEU A 134 9.74 -20.69 -17.78
N ALA A 135 10.52 -19.62 -17.88
CA ALA A 135 11.59 -19.51 -18.88
C ALA A 135 12.68 -20.57 -18.65
N LYS A 136 13.13 -20.75 -17.41
CA LYS A 136 14.13 -21.77 -17.05
C LYS A 136 13.66 -23.19 -17.35
N ILE A 137 12.38 -23.50 -17.09
CA ILE A 137 11.79 -24.81 -17.43
C ILE A 137 11.90 -25.07 -18.94
N ARG A 138 11.56 -24.10 -19.78
CA ARG A 138 11.66 -24.22 -21.25
C ARG A 138 13.10 -24.40 -21.72
N ALA A 139 14.03 -23.67 -21.13
CA ALA A 139 15.46 -23.83 -21.43
C ALA A 139 15.97 -25.24 -21.08
N ASN A 140 15.55 -25.80 -19.93
CA ASN A 140 15.90 -27.15 -19.52
C ASN A 140 15.34 -28.24 -20.47
N GLN A 141 14.26 -27.91 -21.19
CA GLN A 141 13.68 -28.76 -22.25
C GLN A 141 14.39 -28.60 -23.63
N GLY A 142 15.42 -27.72 -23.69
CA GLY A 142 16.14 -27.41 -24.92
C GLY A 142 15.46 -26.35 -25.80
N ASP A 143 14.28 -25.85 -25.42
CA ASP A 143 13.57 -24.80 -26.16
C ASP A 143 14.10 -23.41 -25.75
N PHE A 144 15.34 -23.12 -26.15
CA PHE A 144 15.98 -21.84 -25.85
C PHE A 144 15.30 -20.65 -26.50
N GLN A 145 14.66 -20.83 -27.66
CA GLN A 145 13.95 -19.75 -28.34
C GLN A 145 12.77 -19.27 -27.51
N THR A 146 11.91 -20.18 -27.07
CA THR A 146 10.74 -19.84 -26.24
C THR A 146 11.17 -19.41 -24.83
N ALA A 147 12.27 -19.98 -24.28
CA ALA A 147 12.82 -19.56 -23.01
C ALA A 147 13.24 -18.08 -23.01
N ILE A 148 14.00 -17.66 -24.05
CA ILE A 148 14.42 -16.27 -24.23
C ILE A 148 13.19 -15.34 -24.37
N ALA A 149 12.23 -15.71 -25.23
CA ALA A 149 11.00 -14.93 -25.42
C ALA A 149 10.18 -14.81 -24.12
N THR A 150 10.21 -15.86 -23.27
CA THR A 150 9.54 -15.85 -21.98
C THR A 150 10.26 -14.97 -20.97
N ALA A 151 11.58 -15.09 -20.83
CA ALA A 151 12.37 -14.26 -19.92
C ALA A 151 12.29 -12.78 -20.26
N ALA A 152 12.17 -12.44 -21.54
CA ALA A 152 11.97 -11.06 -22.02
C ALA A 152 10.66 -10.42 -21.51
N LEU A 153 9.70 -11.20 -20.99
CA LEU A 153 8.48 -10.67 -20.36
C LEU A 153 8.73 -10.16 -18.94
N VAL A 154 9.87 -10.44 -18.32
CA VAL A 154 10.24 -9.87 -17.01
C VAL A 154 10.45 -8.37 -17.17
N PRO A 155 9.70 -7.52 -16.46
CA PRO A 155 9.77 -6.10 -16.67
C PRO A 155 10.99 -5.47 -16.02
N THR A 156 11.49 -4.41 -16.62
CA THR A 156 12.48 -3.52 -16.00
C THR A 156 12.01 -3.06 -14.62
N GLY A 157 12.91 -3.09 -13.64
CA GLY A 157 12.63 -2.71 -12.24
C GLY A 157 12.02 -3.82 -11.38
N ALA A 158 11.76 -5.02 -11.93
CA ALA A 158 11.50 -6.20 -11.12
C ALA A 158 12.81 -6.73 -10.51
N ILE A 159 12.72 -7.35 -9.34
CA ILE A 159 13.90 -7.88 -8.61
C ILE A 159 14.67 -8.92 -9.44
N THR A 160 13.99 -9.65 -10.31
CA THR A 160 14.57 -10.70 -11.16
C THR A 160 14.96 -10.22 -12.56
N TYR A 161 14.94 -8.91 -12.82
CA TYR A 161 15.21 -8.40 -14.17
C TYR A 161 16.63 -8.69 -14.65
N GLU A 162 17.64 -8.46 -13.82
CA GLU A 162 19.03 -8.73 -14.15
C GLU A 162 19.26 -10.23 -14.36
N ASP A 163 18.74 -11.08 -13.48
CA ASP A 163 18.79 -12.53 -13.64
C ASP A 163 18.16 -13.00 -14.96
N ALA A 164 17.06 -12.38 -15.38
CA ALA A 164 16.42 -12.69 -16.64
C ALA A 164 17.28 -12.29 -17.83
N GLN A 165 17.94 -11.14 -17.79
CA GLN A 165 18.88 -10.70 -18.83
C GLN A 165 20.07 -11.64 -18.95
N ASP A 166 20.69 -12.02 -17.83
CA ASP A 166 21.81 -12.97 -17.79
C ASP A 166 21.41 -14.35 -18.34
N ALA A 167 20.23 -14.82 -17.97
CA ALA A 167 19.72 -16.10 -18.46
C ALA A 167 19.50 -16.06 -19.98
N MET A 168 18.89 -14.99 -20.51
CA MET A 168 18.70 -14.82 -21.95
C MET A 168 20.02 -14.80 -22.71
N GLN A 169 21.04 -14.11 -22.21
CA GLN A 169 22.36 -14.08 -22.82
C GLN A 169 23.01 -15.48 -22.88
N LYS A 170 22.94 -16.24 -21.78
CA LYS A 170 23.47 -17.62 -21.72
C LYS A 170 22.75 -18.53 -22.72
N TRP A 171 21.42 -18.46 -22.78
CA TRP A 171 20.64 -19.29 -23.71
C TRP A 171 20.83 -18.91 -25.18
N GLN A 172 21.10 -17.63 -25.45
CA GLN A 172 21.42 -17.18 -26.81
C GLN A 172 22.70 -17.84 -27.33
N LEU A 173 23.71 -18.04 -26.46
CA LEU A 173 24.96 -18.76 -26.84
C LEU A 173 24.74 -20.26 -27.03
N GLN A 174 23.77 -20.86 -26.35
CA GLN A 174 23.47 -22.31 -26.47
C GLN A 174 22.53 -22.63 -27.65
N LYS A 175 21.86 -21.64 -28.21
CA LYS A 175 20.98 -21.79 -29.37
C LYS A 175 21.75 -21.97 -30.67
N ASN A 176 23.01 -21.47 -30.75
CA ASN A 176 23.90 -21.56 -31.91
C ASN A 176 24.70 -22.84 -31.86
#